data_715a9a72a364c8fc34af0ac82c94e7d8
#
_entry.id   715a9a72a364c8fc34af0ac82c94e7d8
#
_cell.length_a   1.000
_cell.length_b   1.000
_cell.length_c   1.000
_cell.angle_alpha   90.00
_cell.angle_beta   90.00
_cell.angle_gamma   90.00
#
_symmetry.space_group_name_H-M   'P 1'
#
loop_
_entity.id
_entity.type
_entity.pdbx_description
1 polymer ?
#
loop_
_entity_poly.entity_id
_entity_poly.type
_entity_poly.pdbx_seq_one_letter_code
_entity_poly.pdbx_strand_id
1 'polypeptide(L)'
;GKRFLNEDSRRDVLRDAVLSQPGRSCIVIVDREGFESYDLLMRRDAVRGIETGDAYKGSSLKELAEKLGVPPENLTNSVEEYNRLCTTTVLGSQHHPIVKAPFWAAKSAMSIHYTMGGISINSSAECLNLQGVAIDGLYAAGECTGGVHGKNRIGANGICDALTFGMTAAETLASK
;
A
#
# COMPACT_ATOMS: atom_id res chain seq x y z
N GLY A 1 16.21 -12.70 -0.83
CA GLY A 1 17.02 -11.59 -1.32
C GLY A 1 16.90 -11.39 -2.82
N LYS A 2 15.77 -11.84 -3.42
CA LYS A 2 15.50 -11.64 -4.85
C LYS A 2 14.30 -10.73 -5.05
N ARG A 3 14.35 -9.85 -6.06
CA ARG A 3 13.19 -9.12 -6.55
C ARG A 3 12.19 -10.12 -7.14
N PHE A 4 10.90 -9.99 -6.84
CA PHE A 4 9.89 -11.00 -7.21
C PHE A 4 8.64 -10.41 -7.87
N LEU A 5 8.54 -9.09 -8.00
CA LEU A 5 7.40 -8.42 -8.63
C LEU A 5 7.83 -7.08 -9.27
N ASN A 6 6.93 -6.50 -10.06
CA ASN A 6 7.04 -5.12 -10.49
C ASN A 6 6.32 -4.22 -9.48
N GLU A 7 7.01 -3.26 -8.90
CA GLU A 7 6.56 -2.35 -7.85
C GLU A 7 5.43 -1.42 -8.30
N ASP A 8 5.30 -1.17 -9.60
CA ASP A 8 4.21 -0.39 -10.21
C ASP A 8 2.91 -1.19 -10.43
N SER A 9 2.90 -2.45 -10.03
CA SER A 9 1.70 -3.28 -10.19
C SER A 9 0.55 -2.77 -9.34
N ARG A 10 -0.69 -3.09 -9.75
CA ARG A 10 -1.88 -2.78 -8.98
C ARG A 10 -1.82 -3.41 -7.58
N ARG A 11 -2.46 -2.80 -6.61
CA ARG A 11 -2.43 -3.22 -5.20
C ARG A 11 -2.86 -4.68 -4.99
N ASP A 12 -3.83 -5.17 -5.75
CA ASP A 12 -4.28 -6.57 -5.69
C ASP A 12 -3.17 -7.53 -6.14
N VAL A 13 -2.42 -7.18 -7.20
CA VAL A 13 -1.26 -7.95 -7.66
C VAL A 13 -0.13 -7.91 -6.64
N LEU A 14 0.18 -6.72 -6.08
CA LEU A 14 1.19 -6.58 -5.01
C LEU A 14 0.82 -7.42 -3.78
N ARG A 15 -0.44 -7.36 -3.34
CA ARG A 15 -0.96 -8.16 -2.23
C ARG A 15 -0.73 -9.65 -2.46
N ASP A 16 -1.17 -10.16 -3.61
CA ASP A 16 -1.10 -11.59 -3.91
C ASP A 16 0.35 -12.05 -4.05
N ALA A 17 1.22 -11.23 -4.65
CA ALA A 17 2.65 -11.50 -4.73
C ALA A 17 3.32 -11.55 -3.35
N VAL A 18 3.01 -10.63 -2.44
CA VAL A 18 3.55 -10.65 -1.06
C VAL A 18 3.01 -11.81 -0.26
N LEU A 19 1.69 -12.10 -0.36
CA LEU A 19 1.08 -13.23 0.35
C LEU A 19 1.59 -14.59 -0.11
N SER A 20 2.11 -14.69 -1.35
CA SER A 20 2.73 -15.91 -1.87
C SER A 20 4.17 -16.13 -1.39
N GLN A 21 4.81 -15.11 -0.80
CA GLN A 21 6.18 -15.23 -0.29
C GLN A 21 6.23 -16.03 1.02
N PRO A 22 7.38 -16.69 1.33
CA PRO A 22 7.59 -17.30 2.63
C PRO A 22 7.36 -16.30 3.78
N GLY A 23 6.55 -16.66 4.75
CA GLY A 23 6.18 -15.79 5.86
C GLY A 23 5.22 -14.65 5.49
N ARG A 24 4.66 -14.67 4.26
CA ARG A 24 3.68 -13.67 3.76
C ARG A 24 4.16 -12.23 3.93
N SER A 25 5.44 -12.02 3.70
CA SER A 25 6.10 -10.72 3.87
C SER A 25 7.15 -10.50 2.80
N CYS A 26 7.51 -9.24 2.60
CA CYS A 26 8.60 -8.82 1.74
C CYS A 26 9.56 -7.90 2.48
N ILE A 27 10.68 -7.59 1.84
CA ILE A 27 11.64 -6.60 2.33
C ILE A 27 11.59 -5.43 1.36
N VAL A 28 11.34 -4.24 1.89
CA VAL A 28 11.40 -2.98 1.14
C VAL A 28 12.76 -2.35 1.39
N ILE A 29 13.44 -1.91 0.33
CA ILE A 29 14.79 -1.34 0.40
C ILE A 29 14.77 0.06 -0.18
N VAL A 30 15.43 0.98 0.49
CA VAL A 30 15.69 2.34 0.01
C VAL A 30 17.13 2.74 0.29
N ASP A 31 17.66 3.65 -0.52
CA ASP A 31 18.94 4.30 -0.29
C ASP A 31 18.78 5.60 0.50
N ARG A 32 19.86 6.38 0.61
CA ARG A 32 19.84 7.68 1.30
C ARG A 32 18.81 8.63 0.71
N GLU A 33 18.75 8.79 -0.61
CA GLU A 33 17.84 9.73 -1.25
C GLU A 33 16.39 9.30 -1.06
N GLY A 34 16.09 8.02 -1.22
CA GLY A 34 14.78 7.46 -0.95
C GLY A 34 14.36 7.67 0.51
N PHE A 35 15.26 7.45 1.46
CA PHE A 35 14.98 7.70 2.88
C PHE A 35 14.78 9.18 3.18
N GLU A 36 15.57 10.08 2.60
CA GLU A 36 15.44 11.53 2.80
C GLU A 36 14.20 12.12 2.14
N SER A 37 13.61 11.44 1.14
CA SER A 37 12.34 11.84 0.52
C SER A 37 11.12 11.58 1.41
N TYR A 38 11.23 10.70 2.41
CA TYR A 38 10.14 10.45 3.35
C TYR A 38 9.89 11.67 4.26
N ASP A 39 8.64 11.84 4.67
CA ASP A 39 8.29 12.84 5.67
C ASP A 39 8.93 12.52 7.04
N LEU A 40 8.85 13.49 7.96
CA LEU A 40 9.46 13.38 9.28
C LEU A 40 8.91 12.21 10.10
N LEU A 41 7.62 11.88 9.95
CA LEU A 41 6.99 10.78 10.70
C LEU A 41 7.50 9.44 10.20
N MET A 42 7.51 9.23 8.89
CA MET A 42 8.05 8.00 8.29
C MET A 42 9.52 7.80 8.62
N ARG A 43 10.34 8.85 8.58
CA ARG A 43 11.77 8.75 8.96
C ARG A 43 11.94 8.40 10.43
N ARG A 44 11.16 9.01 11.32
CA ARG A 44 11.16 8.67 12.75
C ARG A 44 10.77 7.22 12.99
N ASP A 45 9.73 6.74 12.30
CA ASP A 45 9.25 5.37 12.44
C ASP A 45 10.29 4.36 11.89
N ALA A 46 10.98 4.67 10.81
CA ALA A 46 12.08 3.85 10.30
C ALA A 46 13.25 3.79 11.28
N VAL A 47 13.61 4.90 11.94
CA VAL A 47 14.65 4.92 13.00
C VAL A 47 14.20 4.06 14.18
N ARG A 48 12.97 4.21 14.64
CA ARG A 48 12.40 3.39 15.71
C ARG A 48 12.38 1.90 15.32
N GLY A 49 12.07 1.58 14.07
CA GLY A 49 12.09 0.22 13.54
C GLY A 49 13.48 -0.43 13.63
N ILE A 50 14.57 0.34 13.56
CA ILE A 50 15.93 -0.17 13.78
C ILE A 50 16.12 -0.58 15.26
N GLU A 51 15.60 0.20 16.20
CA GLU A 51 15.68 -0.09 17.63
C GLU A 51 14.85 -1.34 18.01
N THR A 52 13.70 -1.54 17.36
CA THR A 52 12.81 -2.69 17.58
C THR A 52 13.21 -3.94 16.78
N GLY A 53 14.11 -3.82 15.81
CA GLY A 53 14.53 -4.93 14.94
C GLY A 53 13.61 -5.18 13.73
N ASP A 54 12.69 -4.25 13.43
CA ASP A 54 11.78 -4.32 12.28
C ASP A 54 12.37 -3.66 11.03
N ALA A 55 13.37 -2.79 11.20
CA ALA A 55 14.12 -2.15 10.14
C ALA A 55 15.63 -2.33 10.34
N TYR A 56 16.37 -2.18 9.26
CA TYR A 56 17.81 -2.38 9.21
C TYR A 56 18.47 -1.24 8.46
N LYS A 57 19.70 -0.91 8.85
CA LYS A 57 20.55 0.08 8.18
C LYS A 57 21.92 -0.51 7.91
N GLY A 58 22.44 -0.35 6.69
CA GLY A 58 23.76 -0.79 6.29
C GLY A 58 24.52 0.29 5.53
N SER A 59 25.84 0.34 5.72
CA SER A 59 26.73 1.21 4.94
C SER A 59 26.98 0.67 3.53
N SER A 60 26.65 -0.59 3.29
CA SER A 60 26.70 -1.27 2.01
C SER A 60 25.54 -2.25 1.86
N LEU A 61 25.23 -2.66 0.61
CA LEU A 61 24.23 -3.71 0.35
C LEU A 61 24.65 -5.05 0.95
N LYS A 62 25.97 -5.33 1.01
CA LYS A 62 26.49 -6.54 1.63
C LYS A 62 26.20 -6.57 3.14
N GLU A 63 26.53 -5.49 3.85
CA GLU A 63 26.22 -5.37 5.30
C GLU A 63 24.71 -5.45 5.55
N LEU A 64 23.90 -4.80 4.69
CA LEU A 64 22.46 -4.87 4.81
C LEU A 64 21.93 -6.30 4.62
N ALA A 65 22.44 -7.03 3.63
CA ALA A 65 22.09 -8.42 3.37
C ALA A 65 22.44 -9.35 4.55
N GLU A 66 23.61 -9.15 5.16
CA GLU A 66 24.03 -9.90 6.33
C GLU A 66 23.07 -9.67 7.52
N LYS A 67 22.67 -8.41 7.77
CA LYS A 67 21.69 -8.07 8.82
C LYS A 67 20.30 -8.65 8.56
N LEU A 68 19.91 -8.75 7.28
CA LEU A 68 18.64 -9.33 6.84
C LEU A 68 18.65 -10.87 6.83
N GLY A 69 19.80 -11.50 6.94
CA GLY A 69 19.94 -12.94 6.83
C GLY A 69 19.69 -13.47 5.41
N VAL A 70 19.96 -12.67 4.37
CA VAL A 70 19.82 -13.05 2.97
C VAL A 70 21.18 -13.13 2.26
N PRO A 71 21.34 -13.95 1.20
CA PRO A 71 22.57 -14.01 0.45
C PRO A 71 22.93 -12.64 -0.14
N PRO A 72 24.14 -12.08 0.14
CA PRO A 72 24.54 -10.76 -0.34
C PRO A 72 24.53 -10.62 -1.86
N GLU A 73 24.93 -11.67 -2.58
CA GLU A 73 24.89 -11.69 -4.05
C GLU A 73 23.47 -11.55 -4.60
N ASN A 74 22.50 -12.22 -4.00
CA ASN A 74 21.10 -12.12 -4.42
C ASN A 74 20.57 -10.69 -4.25
N LEU A 75 20.87 -10.04 -3.12
CA LEU A 75 20.46 -8.67 -2.87
C LEU A 75 21.13 -7.70 -3.84
N THR A 76 22.42 -7.81 -4.03
CA THR A 76 23.18 -6.96 -4.96
C THR A 76 22.64 -7.08 -6.38
N ASN A 77 22.50 -8.31 -6.89
CA ASN A 77 21.97 -8.56 -8.23
C ASN A 77 20.52 -8.00 -8.39
N SER A 78 19.68 -8.12 -7.37
CA SER A 78 18.32 -7.59 -7.40
C SER A 78 18.29 -6.06 -7.47
N VAL A 79 19.17 -5.39 -6.73
CA VAL A 79 19.30 -3.92 -6.77
C VAL A 79 19.88 -3.47 -8.10
N GLU A 80 20.87 -4.15 -8.64
CA GLU A 80 21.44 -3.84 -9.96
C GLU A 80 20.40 -4.00 -11.08
N GLU A 81 19.62 -5.09 -11.05
CA GLU A 81 18.50 -5.28 -11.99
C GLU A 81 17.48 -4.16 -11.88
N TYR A 82 17.05 -3.81 -10.65
CA TYR A 82 16.12 -2.70 -10.40
C TYR A 82 16.71 -1.38 -10.96
N ASN A 83 17.96 -1.06 -10.66
CA ASN A 83 18.61 0.16 -11.12
C ASN A 83 18.66 0.23 -12.66
N ARG A 84 18.91 -0.88 -13.32
CA ARG A 84 18.87 -0.97 -14.78
C ARG A 84 17.47 -0.68 -15.33
N LEU A 85 16.41 -1.17 -14.66
CA LEU A 85 15.03 -0.90 -15.08
C LEU A 85 14.63 0.56 -14.89
N CYS A 86 15.13 1.23 -13.84
CA CYS A 86 14.92 2.68 -13.65
C CYS A 86 15.49 3.50 -14.82
N THR A 87 16.61 3.10 -15.40
CA THR A 87 17.24 3.82 -16.50
C THR A 87 16.64 3.53 -17.88
N THR A 88 15.85 2.46 -18.02
CA THR A 88 15.28 2.02 -19.30
C THR A 88 13.82 2.39 -19.51
N THR A 89 13.26 3.29 -18.71
CA THR A 89 11.85 3.74 -18.77
C THR A 89 10.81 2.62 -18.60
N VAL A 90 11.21 1.44 -18.18
CA VAL A 90 10.30 0.30 -17.90
C VAL A 90 9.52 0.54 -16.62
N LEU A 91 10.16 1.18 -15.63
CA LEU A 91 9.52 1.67 -14.42
C LEU A 91 9.13 3.15 -14.60
N GLY A 92 8.01 3.54 -14.00
CA GLY A 92 7.52 4.92 -14.09
C GLY A 92 8.51 5.96 -13.55
N SER A 93 8.30 7.22 -13.90
CA SER A 93 9.20 8.35 -13.55
C SER A 93 9.38 8.61 -12.04
N GLN A 94 8.63 7.91 -11.20
CA GLN A 94 8.72 8.02 -9.72
C GLN A 94 9.77 7.09 -9.12
N HIS A 95 10.39 6.22 -9.92
CA HIS A 95 11.42 5.30 -9.47
C HIS A 95 12.81 5.89 -9.62
N HIS A 96 13.59 5.84 -8.56
CA HIS A 96 14.98 6.30 -8.53
C HIS A 96 15.92 5.11 -8.28
N PRO A 97 17.11 5.08 -8.92
CA PRO A 97 18.09 4.05 -8.66
C PRO A 97 18.53 4.03 -7.19
N ILE A 98 18.73 2.86 -6.64
CA ILE A 98 19.21 2.63 -5.28
C ILE A 98 20.75 2.58 -5.34
N VAL A 99 21.42 3.70 -5.08
CA VAL A 99 22.89 3.84 -5.30
C VAL A 99 23.63 4.52 -4.16
N LYS A 100 22.97 5.32 -3.33
CA LYS A 100 23.62 6.18 -2.34
C LYS A 100 23.53 5.60 -0.94
N ALA A 101 24.64 5.13 -0.42
CA ALA A 101 24.74 4.70 0.99
C ALA A 101 24.45 5.86 1.97
N PRO A 102 23.98 5.57 3.20
CA PRO A 102 23.58 4.25 3.69
C PRO A 102 22.28 3.75 3.09
N PHE A 103 22.07 2.43 3.17
CA PHE A 103 20.86 1.75 2.72
C PHE A 103 20.01 1.37 3.91
N TRP A 104 18.69 1.41 3.74
CA TRP A 104 17.72 0.96 4.73
C TRP A 104 16.88 -0.17 4.15
N ALA A 105 16.45 -1.06 5.04
CA ALA A 105 15.48 -2.10 4.72
C ALA A 105 14.48 -2.22 5.84
N ALA A 106 13.21 -2.51 5.50
CA ALA A 106 12.17 -2.82 6.45
C ALA A 106 11.41 -4.07 6.00
N LYS A 107 11.06 -4.93 6.96
CA LYS A 107 10.15 -6.03 6.73
C LYS A 107 8.72 -5.48 6.62
N SER A 108 8.05 -5.80 5.54
CA SER A 108 6.69 -5.35 5.24
C SER A 108 5.76 -6.54 5.04
N ALA A 109 4.56 -6.46 5.58
CA ALA A 109 3.50 -7.46 5.43
C ALA A 109 2.19 -6.80 5.07
N MET A 110 1.27 -7.59 4.51
CA MET A 110 -0.06 -7.10 4.19
C MET A 110 -0.93 -7.01 5.43
N SER A 111 -1.66 -5.90 5.54
CA SER A 111 -2.72 -5.72 6.53
C SER A 111 -4.00 -5.26 5.84
N ILE A 112 -5.14 -5.52 6.49
CA ILE A 112 -6.43 -4.99 6.03
C ILE A 112 -6.46 -3.50 6.36
N HIS A 113 -6.66 -2.69 5.34
CA HIS A 113 -6.70 -1.23 5.46
C HIS A 113 -8.08 -0.65 5.14
N TYR A 114 -8.86 -1.36 4.29
CA TYR A 114 -10.17 -0.92 3.83
C TYR A 114 -10.98 -2.12 3.34
N THR A 115 -12.29 -2.13 3.60
CA THR A 115 -13.22 -3.14 3.09
C THR A 115 -13.90 -2.65 1.81
N MET A 116 -13.98 -3.51 0.77
CA MET A 116 -14.66 -3.18 -0.49
C MET A 116 -16.12 -3.61 -0.48
N GLY A 117 -16.46 -4.61 0.33
CA GLY A 117 -17.81 -5.09 0.56
C GLY A 117 -18.48 -4.37 1.73
N GLY A 118 -19.80 -4.40 1.77
CA GLY A 118 -20.57 -3.75 2.83
C GLY A 118 -22.05 -3.70 2.50
N ILE A 119 -22.76 -2.79 3.14
CA ILE A 119 -24.18 -2.54 2.94
C ILE A 119 -24.41 -2.02 1.52
N SER A 120 -25.31 -2.66 0.76
CA SER A 120 -25.68 -2.16 -0.56
C SER A 120 -26.53 -0.90 -0.43
N ILE A 121 -26.17 0.13 -1.19
CA ILE A 121 -26.89 1.41 -1.25
C ILE A 121 -27.26 1.77 -2.69
N ASN A 122 -28.25 2.63 -2.85
CA ASN A 122 -28.54 3.26 -4.14
C ASN A 122 -27.86 4.64 -4.25
N SER A 123 -28.12 5.37 -5.36
CA SER A 123 -27.55 6.70 -5.60
C SER A 123 -28.04 7.78 -4.61
N SER A 124 -29.09 7.51 -3.85
CA SER A 124 -29.62 8.38 -2.79
C SER A 124 -29.12 7.98 -1.40
N ALA A 125 -28.12 7.11 -1.31
CA ALA A 125 -27.56 6.56 -0.08
C ALA A 125 -28.54 5.74 0.78
N GLU A 126 -29.69 5.33 0.23
CA GLU A 126 -30.65 4.46 0.91
C GLU A 126 -30.14 3.02 0.91
N CYS A 127 -30.20 2.33 2.05
CA CYS A 127 -29.82 0.93 2.15
C CYS A 127 -30.80 0.03 1.39
N LEU A 128 -30.26 -0.96 0.69
CA LEU A 128 -31.05 -1.91 -0.10
C LEU A 128 -31.18 -3.25 0.63
N ASN A 129 -32.35 -3.85 0.57
CA ASN A 129 -32.57 -5.23 0.99
C ASN A 129 -32.04 -6.23 -0.07
N LEU A 130 -32.15 -7.55 0.22
CA LEU A 130 -31.68 -8.60 -0.70
C LEU A 130 -32.40 -8.64 -2.06
N GLN A 131 -33.57 -7.99 -2.18
CA GLN A 131 -34.33 -7.86 -3.42
C GLN A 131 -33.96 -6.57 -4.19
N GLY A 132 -33.03 -5.76 -3.67
CA GLY A 132 -32.62 -4.48 -4.27
C GLY A 132 -33.62 -3.33 -4.03
N VAL A 133 -34.55 -3.49 -3.06
CA VAL A 133 -35.52 -2.47 -2.71
C VAL A 133 -34.98 -1.65 -1.53
N ALA A 134 -35.17 -0.33 -1.58
CA ALA A 134 -34.77 0.56 -0.50
C ALA A 134 -35.52 0.24 0.79
N ILE A 135 -34.79 0.23 1.89
CA ILE A 135 -35.35 0.09 3.26
C ILE A 135 -35.66 1.49 3.74
N ASP A 136 -36.95 1.77 3.99
CA ASP A 136 -37.39 3.11 4.38
C ASP A 136 -36.73 3.57 5.68
N GLY A 137 -36.26 4.81 5.69
CA GLY A 137 -35.62 5.43 6.84
C GLY A 137 -34.19 4.95 7.13
N LEU A 138 -33.61 4.03 6.32
CA LEU A 138 -32.27 3.51 6.55
C LEU A 138 -31.29 3.99 5.48
N TYR A 139 -30.21 4.66 5.93
CA TYR A 139 -29.15 5.21 5.07
C TYR A 139 -27.79 4.71 5.53
N ALA A 140 -26.82 4.63 4.60
CA ALA A 140 -25.43 4.32 4.91
C ALA A 140 -24.47 5.08 3.98
N ALA A 141 -23.27 5.39 4.49
CA ALA A 141 -22.23 6.09 3.75
C ALA A 141 -20.82 5.66 4.20
N GLY A 142 -19.84 5.78 3.30
CA GLY A 142 -18.44 5.49 3.60
C GLY A 142 -18.12 4.00 3.63
N GLU A 143 -17.06 3.61 4.35
CA GLU A 143 -16.48 2.26 4.31
C GLU A 143 -17.46 1.13 4.68
N CYS A 144 -18.52 1.42 5.43
CA CYS A 144 -19.55 0.41 5.75
C CYS A 144 -20.42 0.03 4.54
N THR A 145 -20.36 0.81 3.44
CA THR A 145 -21.08 0.52 2.19
C THR A 145 -20.26 -0.34 1.25
N GLY A 146 -20.92 -1.11 0.40
CA GLY A 146 -20.30 -1.99 -0.59
C GLY A 146 -20.65 -1.60 -2.03
N GLY A 147 -19.76 -1.94 -2.96
CA GLY A 147 -19.99 -1.80 -4.39
C GLY A 147 -19.47 -0.50 -5.01
N VAL A 148 -19.36 0.58 -4.27
CA VAL A 148 -18.92 1.92 -4.77
C VAL A 148 -17.53 1.83 -5.42
N HIS A 149 -16.61 1.10 -4.82
CA HIS A 149 -15.22 1.00 -5.29
C HIS A 149 -14.92 -0.26 -6.10
N GLY A 150 -15.92 -1.10 -6.37
CA GLY A 150 -15.71 -2.38 -7.04
C GLY A 150 -14.76 -3.29 -6.26
N LYS A 151 -13.76 -3.86 -6.93
CA LYS A 151 -12.81 -4.80 -6.32
C LYS A 151 -11.52 -4.18 -5.80
N ASN A 152 -11.24 -2.92 -6.16
CA ASN A 152 -9.97 -2.27 -5.83
C ASN A 152 -10.11 -0.75 -5.80
N ARG A 153 -10.13 -0.18 -4.60
CA ARG A 153 -10.27 1.26 -4.38
C ARG A 153 -8.99 2.02 -4.70
N ILE A 154 -9.09 3.11 -5.46
CA ILE A 154 -7.99 4.08 -5.65
C ILE A 154 -7.69 4.79 -4.31
N GLY A 155 -6.41 5.07 -4.05
CA GLY A 155 -5.97 5.77 -2.85
C GLY A 155 -6.74 7.08 -2.61
N ALA A 156 -6.93 7.46 -1.36
CA ALA A 156 -7.68 8.63 -0.86
C ALA A 156 -9.20 8.60 -1.08
N ASN A 157 -9.74 7.86 -2.06
CA ASN A 157 -11.16 7.88 -2.39
C ASN A 157 -12.11 7.41 -1.26
N GLY A 158 -11.62 6.76 -0.21
CA GLY A 158 -12.45 6.38 0.93
C GLY A 158 -13.01 7.58 1.71
N ILE A 159 -12.24 8.67 1.82
CA ILE A 159 -12.72 9.92 2.44
C ILE A 159 -13.71 10.62 1.52
N CYS A 160 -13.43 10.67 0.23
CA CYS A 160 -14.32 11.26 -0.77
C CYS A 160 -15.67 10.55 -0.79
N ASP A 161 -15.67 9.21 -0.79
CA ASP A 161 -16.86 8.37 -0.71
C ASP A 161 -17.68 8.69 0.55
N ALA A 162 -17.05 8.69 1.72
CA ALA A 162 -17.72 8.94 3.00
C ALA A 162 -18.40 10.33 3.04
N LEU A 163 -17.71 11.35 2.54
CA LEU A 163 -18.25 12.71 2.49
C LEU A 163 -19.39 12.83 1.45
N THR A 164 -19.19 12.31 0.24
CA THR A 164 -20.18 12.40 -0.83
C THR A 164 -21.49 11.72 -0.43
N PHE A 165 -21.43 10.44 -0.04
CA PHE A 165 -22.64 9.71 0.32
C PHE A 165 -23.22 10.14 1.67
N GLY A 166 -22.39 10.66 2.58
CA GLY A 166 -22.89 11.28 3.82
C GLY A 166 -23.74 12.53 3.56
N MET A 167 -23.30 13.41 2.65
CA MET A 167 -24.06 14.56 2.21
C MET A 167 -25.32 14.14 1.45
N THR A 168 -25.21 13.20 0.52
CA THR A 168 -26.36 12.66 -0.23
C THR A 168 -27.42 12.07 0.70
N ALA A 169 -27.03 11.31 1.74
CA ALA A 169 -27.96 10.77 2.72
C ALA A 169 -28.72 11.89 3.46
N ALA A 170 -27.99 12.94 3.88
CA ALA A 170 -28.59 14.09 4.56
C ALA A 170 -29.58 14.86 3.66
N GLU A 171 -29.22 15.11 2.41
CA GLU A 171 -30.08 15.79 1.43
C GLU A 171 -31.32 14.95 1.10
N THR A 172 -31.16 13.64 0.92
CA THR A 172 -32.30 12.73 0.67
C THR A 172 -33.26 12.72 1.85
N LEU A 173 -32.72 12.66 3.07
CA LEU A 173 -33.55 12.69 4.28
C LEU A 173 -34.29 14.03 4.44
N ALA A 174 -33.64 15.14 4.15
CA ALA A 174 -34.24 16.48 4.28
C ALA A 174 -35.33 16.75 3.21
N SER A 175 -35.35 15.99 2.11
CA SER A 175 -36.33 16.13 1.02
C SER A 175 -37.60 15.29 1.18
N LYS A 176 -37.62 14.40 2.19
CA LYS A 176 -38.79 13.57 2.56
C LYS A 176 -39.64 14.24 3.62
#